data_9a4b145915e58a1043f7f4defefda9aa
#
_entry.id   9a4b145915e58a1043f7f4defefda9aa
#
_cell.length_a   1.000
_cell.length_b   1.000
_cell.length_c   1.000
_cell.angle_alpha   90.00
_cell.angle_beta   90.00
_cell.angle_gamma   90.00
#
_symmetry.space_group_name_H-M   'P 1'
#
loop_
_entity.id
_entity.type
_entity.pdbx_description
1 polymer ?
#
loop_
_entity_poly.entity_id
_entity_poly.type
_entity_poly.pdbx_seq_one_letter_code
_entity_poly.pdbx_strand_id
1 'polypeptide(L)'
;MGIQRYSASLDTTITNAYEMNLSTRATGSNAGLADTLETFSIYGQASSASSEISRILIQFPIGDVTSARSAGTIPDSGSVNFFLRMYNAEHSFTLPKDFNLNISAVTRSWEEGYGLDMDEYTDLTYDDFGANWVMAGSGSVPATATVTVVGSTAGTYDNKNIVITDSAGTALTYRFDGNGGFNSETVDAAGPIIGVNGSSTSEIATNIVSSIEQHHSGTILGEASSTTVTLTQFTSGSAGNKNITKSIPDSQITVSGFSGGGNDWVTAGGDYYHDASSSFSASFSNGTEDLEVDITTLVEQWLDVPTGSTTANQLGNKINYGVGIMFPLAQENAKRSYYTKKFFARGSQYYLKRPTIEARWDSSTKDDTGNFFLSSSLASAT
;
A
#
# COMPACT_ATOMS: atom_id res chain seq x y z
N MET A 1 6.75 -31.05 20.62
CA MET A 1 6.34 -29.78 19.98
C MET A 1 6.68 -29.86 18.49
N GLY A 2 5.68 -29.73 17.62
CA GLY A 2 5.88 -29.62 16.18
C GLY A 2 6.18 -28.18 15.79
N ILE A 3 7.06 -27.99 14.80
CA ILE A 3 7.40 -26.67 14.26
C ILE A 3 7.49 -26.76 12.74
N GLN A 4 6.83 -25.84 12.05
CA GLN A 4 6.97 -25.62 10.61
C GLN A 4 7.30 -24.17 10.35
N ARG A 5 8.25 -23.90 9.43
CA ARG A 5 8.70 -22.55 9.11
C ARG A 5 8.34 -22.17 7.69
N TYR A 6 7.90 -20.93 7.52
CA TYR A 6 7.57 -20.32 6.24
C TYR A 6 8.39 -19.03 6.10
N SER A 7 9.38 -19.04 5.21
CA SER A 7 10.24 -17.88 4.97
C SER A 7 9.46 -16.78 4.24
N ALA A 8 9.83 -15.53 4.47
CA ALA A 8 9.26 -14.39 3.76
C ALA A 8 9.34 -14.56 2.25
N SER A 9 8.30 -14.15 1.55
CA SER A 9 8.22 -14.11 0.07
C SER A 9 8.69 -12.79 -0.51
N LEU A 10 8.41 -11.68 0.17
CA LEU A 10 8.83 -10.33 -0.16
C LEU A 10 9.28 -9.60 1.10
N ASP A 11 10.31 -8.77 0.99
CA ASP A 11 10.66 -7.82 2.04
C ASP A 11 11.38 -6.59 1.47
N THR A 12 11.25 -5.44 2.13
CA THR A 12 11.94 -4.20 1.79
C THR A 12 11.97 -3.24 2.98
N THR A 13 12.86 -2.28 2.91
CA THR A 13 12.85 -1.09 3.78
C THR A 13 12.38 0.12 2.99
N ILE A 14 11.43 0.87 3.53
CA ILE A 14 10.96 2.16 2.98
C ILE A 14 11.39 3.29 3.91
N THR A 15 11.86 4.42 3.36
CA THR A 15 12.44 5.49 4.17
C THR A 15 12.17 6.88 3.62
N ASN A 16 12.16 7.87 4.52
CA ASN A 16 12.19 9.30 4.19
C ASN A 16 13.52 9.96 4.58
N ALA A 17 14.56 9.18 4.84
CA ALA A 17 15.88 9.70 5.19
C ALA A 17 16.42 10.66 4.11
N TYR A 18 17.43 11.43 4.47
CA TYR A 18 18.14 12.23 3.49
C TYR A 18 19.15 11.37 2.73
N GLU A 19 19.29 11.66 1.45
CA GLU A 19 20.42 11.19 0.67
C GLU A 19 21.72 11.78 1.20
N MET A 20 22.87 11.27 0.73
CA MET A 20 24.19 11.70 1.15
C MET A 20 24.44 13.22 1.00
N ASN A 21 23.71 13.90 0.10
CA ASN A 21 23.78 15.34 -0.10
C ASN A 21 23.12 16.16 1.04
N LEU A 22 22.45 15.49 1.99
CA LEU A 22 21.73 16.09 3.15
C LEU A 22 20.72 17.19 2.80
N SER A 23 20.25 17.21 1.56
CA SER A 23 19.27 18.19 1.06
C SER A 23 18.08 17.54 0.36
N THR A 24 18.28 16.40 -0.26
CA THR A 24 17.25 15.62 -0.94
C THR A 24 16.76 14.47 -0.03
N ARG A 25 15.46 14.24 0.00
CA ARG A 25 14.87 13.11 0.70
C ARG A 25 14.86 11.88 -0.21
N ALA A 26 15.31 10.75 0.27
CA ALA A 26 15.30 9.46 -0.42
C ALA A 26 13.89 8.80 -0.40
N THR A 27 12.85 9.60 -0.55
CA THR A 27 11.46 9.11 -0.45
C THR A 27 11.04 8.22 -1.62
N GLY A 28 11.74 8.29 -2.75
CA GLY A 28 11.57 7.42 -3.92
C GLY A 28 12.44 6.17 -3.90
N SER A 29 13.39 6.08 -2.97
CA SER A 29 14.40 5.02 -2.94
C SER A 29 13.83 3.69 -2.47
N ASN A 30 14.16 2.61 -3.18
CA ASN A 30 13.77 1.24 -2.90
C ASN A 30 14.99 0.42 -2.47
N ALA A 31 14.81 -0.51 -1.51
CA ALA A 31 15.84 -1.39 -0.98
C ALA A 31 15.38 -2.87 -0.95
N GLY A 32 14.63 -3.32 -1.97
CA GLY A 32 14.03 -4.66 -2.01
C GLY A 32 15.01 -5.81 -2.15
N LEU A 33 16.26 -5.57 -2.60
CA LEU A 33 17.31 -6.59 -2.68
C LEU A 33 18.36 -6.46 -1.59
N ALA A 34 18.20 -5.55 -0.62
CA ALA A 34 19.09 -5.44 0.51
C ALA A 34 19.15 -6.75 1.31
N ASP A 35 20.30 -7.10 1.87
CA ASP A 35 20.50 -8.30 2.69
C ASP A 35 20.15 -8.07 4.17
N THR A 36 19.86 -6.81 4.53
CA THR A 36 19.39 -6.40 5.86
C THR A 36 18.17 -5.50 5.74
N LEU A 37 17.30 -5.60 6.71
CA LEU A 37 16.11 -4.75 6.89
C LEU A 37 16.35 -3.82 8.07
N GLU A 38 16.09 -2.53 7.89
CA GLU A 38 16.34 -1.55 8.94
C GLU A 38 15.10 -0.69 9.23
N THR A 39 14.75 -0.61 10.51
CA THR A 39 13.80 0.40 10.98
C THR A 39 14.51 1.36 11.91
N PHE A 40 14.39 2.66 11.65
CA PHE A 40 14.95 3.71 12.48
C PHE A 40 13.99 4.88 12.66
N SER A 41 14.23 5.61 13.74
CA SER A 41 13.64 6.91 14.01
C SER A 41 14.75 7.81 14.51
N ILE A 42 15.23 8.69 13.65
CA ILE A 42 16.35 9.57 13.92
C ILE A 42 15.86 11.02 13.72
N TYR A 43 16.11 11.85 14.70
CA TYR A 43 15.94 13.28 14.53
C TYR A 43 17.19 13.82 13.83
N GLY A 44 17.10 13.99 12.51
CA GLY A 44 18.21 14.46 11.69
C GLY A 44 18.61 15.87 12.04
N GLN A 45 19.92 16.13 12.07
CA GLN A 45 20.49 17.44 12.40
C GLN A 45 20.73 18.32 11.16
N ALA A 46 20.41 17.83 9.98
CA ALA A 46 20.63 18.54 8.72
C ALA A 46 19.83 19.87 8.64
N SER A 47 18.68 19.95 9.31
CA SER A 47 17.92 21.18 9.52
C SER A 47 17.14 21.12 10.84
N SER A 48 16.75 22.26 11.38
CA SER A 48 15.89 22.29 12.56
C SER A 48 14.54 21.64 12.25
N ALA A 49 14.24 20.49 12.86
CA ALA A 49 13.00 19.73 12.76
C ALA A 49 12.90 18.67 11.63
N SER A 50 14.01 18.12 11.16
CA SER A 50 13.97 17.00 10.21
C SER A 50 13.98 15.66 10.96
N SER A 51 12.88 14.91 10.96
CA SER A 51 12.90 13.52 11.38
C SER A 51 13.15 12.61 10.18
N GLU A 52 14.03 11.63 10.36
CA GLU A 52 14.33 10.58 9.41
C GLU A 52 13.78 9.27 9.95
N ILE A 53 12.96 8.62 9.16
CA ILE A 53 12.20 7.44 9.57
C ILE A 53 12.36 6.38 8.49
N SER A 54 12.51 5.12 8.92
CA SER A 54 12.32 3.98 8.04
C SER A 54 11.37 2.98 8.65
N ARG A 55 10.74 2.20 7.78
CA ARG A 55 9.83 1.11 8.13
C ARG A 55 10.14 -0.11 7.30
N ILE A 56 9.94 -1.27 7.86
CA ILE A 56 10.16 -2.56 7.19
C ILE A 56 8.80 -3.07 6.71
N LEU A 57 8.75 -3.58 5.49
CA LEU A 57 7.59 -4.32 4.94
C LEU A 57 8.02 -5.76 4.71
N ILE A 58 7.19 -6.73 5.13
CA ILE A 58 7.45 -8.16 4.93
C ILE A 58 6.14 -8.86 4.59
N GLN A 59 6.16 -9.73 3.56
CA GLN A 59 5.04 -10.59 3.21
C GLN A 59 5.45 -12.07 3.24
N PHE A 60 4.50 -12.94 3.60
CA PHE A 60 4.71 -14.38 3.76
C PHE A 60 3.81 -15.18 2.82
N PRO A 61 4.24 -16.40 2.38
CA PRO A 61 3.49 -17.24 1.45
C PRO A 61 2.35 -17.98 2.18
N ILE A 62 1.25 -17.31 2.47
CA ILE A 62 0.11 -17.90 3.19
C ILE A 62 -0.54 -19.07 2.44
N GLY A 63 -0.43 -19.11 1.11
CA GLY A 63 -0.84 -20.28 0.32
C GLY A 63 -0.14 -21.57 0.72
N ASP A 64 1.13 -21.51 1.13
CA ASP A 64 1.88 -22.66 1.60
C ASP A 64 1.37 -23.13 2.98
N VAL A 65 0.99 -22.19 3.85
CA VAL A 65 0.37 -22.47 5.15
C VAL A 65 -0.99 -23.16 4.95
N THR A 66 -1.82 -22.64 4.03
CA THR A 66 -3.12 -23.24 3.65
C THR A 66 -2.93 -24.65 3.14
N SER A 67 -1.94 -24.87 2.27
CA SER A 67 -1.63 -26.18 1.71
C SER A 67 -1.16 -27.17 2.78
N ALA A 68 -0.31 -26.72 3.70
CA ALA A 68 0.18 -27.55 4.81
C ALA A 68 -0.97 -27.93 5.78
N ARG A 69 -1.91 -27.03 6.03
CA ARG A 69 -3.11 -27.31 6.84
C ARG A 69 -4.00 -28.35 6.14
N SER A 70 -4.29 -28.14 4.86
CA SER A 70 -5.11 -29.05 4.05
C SER A 70 -4.50 -30.46 3.94
N ALA A 71 -3.17 -30.55 3.94
CA ALA A 71 -2.43 -31.81 3.93
C ALA A 71 -2.31 -32.46 5.33
N GLY A 72 -2.79 -31.82 6.39
CA GLY A 72 -2.63 -32.29 7.77
C GLY A 72 -1.19 -32.21 8.31
N THR A 73 -0.29 -31.49 7.64
CA THR A 73 1.10 -31.28 8.11
C THR A 73 1.14 -30.37 9.33
N ILE A 74 0.26 -29.38 9.39
CA ILE A 74 0.00 -28.56 10.57
C ILE A 74 -1.47 -28.75 11.01
N PRO A 75 -1.77 -28.63 12.31
CA PRO A 75 -3.12 -28.78 12.82
C PRO A 75 -4.08 -27.69 12.33
N ASP A 76 -5.37 -27.93 12.55
CA ASP A 76 -6.44 -26.98 12.33
C ASP A 76 -6.33 -25.74 13.27
N SER A 77 -7.11 -24.71 12.94
CA SER A 77 -7.23 -23.49 13.75
C SER A 77 -7.53 -23.82 15.21
N GLY A 78 -6.93 -23.05 16.11
CA GLY A 78 -7.03 -23.26 17.56
C GLY A 78 -6.08 -24.30 18.15
N SER A 79 -5.38 -25.09 17.31
CA SER A 79 -4.39 -26.08 17.75
C SER A 79 -2.96 -25.74 17.34
N VAL A 80 -2.76 -24.61 16.66
CA VAL A 80 -1.47 -24.11 16.19
C VAL A 80 -1.35 -22.63 16.49
N ASN A 81 -0.18 -22.19 16.92
CA ASN A 81 0.16 -20.78 17.09
C ASN A 81 1.20 -20.38 16.06
N PHE A 82 1.09 -19.14 15.57
CA PHE A 82 1.99 -18.57 14.55
C PHE A 82 2.80 -17.43 15.12
N PHE A 83 4.12 -17.54 15.01
CA PHE A 83 5.07 -16.53 15.51
C PHE A 83 5.84 -15.90 14.36
N LEU A 84 5.82 -14.58 14.30
CA LEU A 84 6.76 -13.84 13.46
C LEU A 84 8.14 -13.87 14.12
N ARG A 85 9.15 -14.33 13.38
CA ARG A 85 10.54 -14.35 13.85
C ARG A 85 11.45 -13.62 12.88
N MET A 86 12.27 -12.73 13.45
CA MET A 86 13.34 -12.05 12.74
C MET A 86 14.59 -12.03 13.60
N TYR A 87 15.72 -12.29 12.98
CA TYR A 87 17.02 -12.36 13.66
C TYR A 87 17.75 -11.04 13.58
N ASN A 88 18.28 -10.60 14.70
CA ASN A 88 19.06 -9.38 14.79
C ASN A 88 20.29 -9.45 13.86
N ALA A 89 20.46 -8.45 13.01
CA ALA A 89 21.68 -8.21 12.26
C ALA A 89 22.56 -7.27 13.06
N GLU A 90 23.76 -7.75 13.43
CA GLU A 90 24.71 -6.98 14.23
C GLU A 90 25.24 -5.79 13.42
N HIS A 91 25.44 -4.66 14.07
CA HIS A 91 26.12 -3.49 13.54
C HIS A 91 27.05 -2.89 14.58
N SER A 92 28.07 -2.16 14.13
CA SER A 92 29.17 -1.67 14.97
C SER A 92 28.85 -0.40 15.79
N PHE A 93 27.65 0.14 15.66
CA PHE A 93 27.24 1.37 16.35
C PHE A 93 26.64 1.10 17.72
N THR A 94 26.58 2.13 18.56
CA THR A 94 25.90 2.07 19.86
C THR A 94 24.42 1.74 19.66
N LEU A 95 23.97 0.66 20.29
CA LEU A 95 22.59 0.22 20.20
C LEU A 95 21.72 1.00 21.19
N PRO A 96 20.57 1.50 20.76
CA PRO A 96 19.56 2.01 21.68
C PRO A 96 19.01 0.87 22.53
N LYS A 97 18.51 1.22 23.71
CA LYS A 97 17.91 0.30 24.68
C LYS A 97 16.51 0.75 25.07
N ASP A 98 15.75 -0.17 25.63
CA ASP A 98 14.43 0.09 26.20
C ASP A 98 13.48 0.77 25.21
N PHE A 99 13.20 0.11 24.09
CA PHE A 99 12.27 0.59 23.07
C PHE A 99 11.31 -0.51 22.62
N ASN A 100 10.24 -0.10 21.96
CA ASN A 100 9.27 -0.99 21.36
C ASN A 100 9.24 -0.83 19.84
N LEU A 101 8.90 -1.91 19.14
CA LEU A 101 8.49 -1.87 17.75
C LEU A 101 7.03 -2.29 17.63
N ASN A 102 6.29 -1.62 16.78
CA ASN A 102 4.94 -2.00 16.38
C ASN A 102 4.99 -2.84 15.12
N ILE A 103 4.19 -3.87 15.08
CA ILE A 103 3.97 -4.75 13.93
C ILE A 103 2.51 -4.61 13.54
N SER A 104 2.20 -4.14 12.33
CA SER A 104 0.83 -3.93 11.87
C SER A 104 0.62 -4.50 10.48
N ALA A 105 -0.53 -5.13 10.24
CA ALA A 105 -0.85 -5.66 8.92
C ALA A 105 -0.97 -4.53 7.90
N VAL A 106 -0.42 -4.75 6.70
CA VAL A 106 -0.50 -3.82 5.57
C VAL A 106 -1.87 -3.90 4.92
N THR A 107 -2.44 -2.77 4.49
CA THR A 107 -3.83 -2.70 3.98
C THR A 107 -3.95 -2.90 2.48
N ARG A 108 -2.85 -2.83 1.72
CA ARG A 108 -2.84 -2.94 0.26
C ARG A 108 -1.60 -3.67 -0.25
N SER A 109 -1.69 -4.16 -1.50
CA SER A 109 -0.55 -4.80 -2.17
C SER A 109 0.58 -3.81 -2.38
N TRP A 110 1.80 -4.34 -2.38
CA TRP A 110 3.02 -3.60 -2.64
C TRP A 110 4.02 -4.49 -3.41
N GLU A 111 5.04 -3.87 -3.98
CA GLU A 111 6.08 -4.54 -4.75
C GLU A 111 7.43 -4.42 -4.04
N GLU A 112 8.22 -5.48 -4.03
CA GLU A 112 9.53 -5.53 -3.36
C GLU A 112 10.54 -4.57 -4.00
N GLY A 113 10.61 -4.55 -5.33
CA GLY A 113 11.60 -3.77 -6.07
C GLY A 113 12.97 -4.44 -6.17
N TYR A 114 13.99 -3.68 -6.63
CA TYR A 114 15.31 -4.20 -6.98
C TYR A 114 16.47 -3.41 -6.38
N GLY A 115 16.21 -2.39 -5.58
CA GLY A 115 17.24 -1.56 -4.97
C GLY A 115 18.01 -2.33 -3.90
N LEU A 116 19.24 -1.94 -3.71
CA LEU A 116 20.10 -2.33 -2.60
C LEU A 116 20.09 -1.24 -1.52
N ASP A 117 20.81 -1.44 -0.45
CA ASP A 117 21.03 -0.42 0.57
C ASP A 117 22.19 0.54 0.19
N MET A 118 22.51 1.44 1.10
CA MET A 118 23.71 2.29 0.97
C MET A 118 24.94 1.53 1.46
N ASP A 119 25.97 1.39 0.61
CA ASP A 119 27.24 0.80 0.94
C ASP A 119 28.36 1.82 0.75
N GLU A 120 29.23 1.97 1.76
CA GLU A 120 30.36 2.92 1.79
C GLU A 120 29.97 4.34 1.36
N TYR A 121 28.78 4.81 1.76
CA TYR A 121 28.19 6.09 1.38
C TYR A 121 27.81 6.20 -0.12
N THR A 122 27.81 5.09 -0.83
CA THR A 122 27.28 5.01 -2.19
C THR A 122 25.83 4.57 -2.11
N ASP A 123 24.95 5.35 -2.70
CA ASP A 123 23.54 5.04 -2.81
C ASP A 123 23.33 3.97 -3.90
N LEU A 124 22.95 2.78 -3.48
CA LEU A 124 22.67 1.63 -4.33
C LEU A 124 21.16 1.35 -4.41
N THR A 125 20.34 2.20 -3.82
CA THR A 125 18.89 2.12 -3.93
C THR A 125 18.44 2.35 -5.37
N TYR A 126 17.22 1.96 -5.69
CA TYR A 126 16.65 2.12 -7.02
C TYR A 126 15.41 3.00 -6.93
N ASP A 127 15.45 4.17 -7.54
CA ASP A 127 14.37 5.14 -7.46
C ASP A 127 13.17 4.74 -8.33
N ASP A 128 11.96 5.06 -7.84
CA ASP A 128 10.69 4.93 -8.53
C ASP A 128 10.35 3.51 -9.00
N PHE A 129 10.96 2.48 -8.43
CA PHE A 129 10.69 1.10 -8.75
C PHE A 129 10.55 0.24 -7.48
N GLY A 130 9.36 -0.34 -7.29
CA GLY A 130 9.02 -1.05 -6.07
C GLY A 130 8.53 -0.11 -4.95
N ALA A 131 8.19 -0.70 -3.81
CA ALA A 131 7.73 0.07 -2.66
C ALA A 131 8.81 0.98 -2.10
N ASN A 132 8.44 2.21 -1.85
CA ASN A 132 9.26 3.25 -1.23
C ASN A 132 8.42 4.05 -0.23
N TRP A 133 8.90 5.18 0.25
CA TRP A 133 8.15 5.98 1.23
C TRP A 133 6.83 6.55 0.71
N VAL A 134 6.74 6.83 -0.59
CA VAL A 134 5.55 7.43 -1.23
C VAL A 134 4.71 6.39 -1.95
N MET A 135 5.34 5.42 -2.61
CA MET A 135 4.69 4.46 -3.51
C MET A 135 4.68 3.06 -2.93
N ALA A 136 3.59 2.33 -3.14
CA ALA A 136 3.48 0.91 -2.81
C ALA A 136 4.12 0.00 -3.87
N GLY A 137 4.40 0.51 -5.06
CA GLY A 137 5.00 -0.26 -6.15
C GLY A 137 5.30 0.60 -7.37
N SER A 138 6.01 0.00 -8.32
CA SER A 138 6.33 0.58 -9.61
C SER A 138 5.08 0.72 -10.48
N GLY A 139 5.16 1.62 -11.45
CA GLY A 139 4.08 1.85 -12.39
C GLY A 139 2.97 2.70 -11.81
N SER A 140 3.33 3.94 -11.50
CA SER A 140 2.34 4.99 -11.24
C SER A 140 1.36 5.05 -12.42
N VAL A 141 0.10 4.71 -12.17
CA VAL A 141 -0.98 4.73 -13.17
C VAL A 141 -1.64 6.10 -13.14
N PRO A 142 -1.87 6.73 -14.31
CA PRO A 142 -2.63 7.98 -14.35
C PRO A 142 -4.09 7.77 -13.93
N ALA A 143 -4.64 8.70 -13.18
CA ALA A 143 -6.06 8.69 -12.83
C ALA A 143 -6.91 8.95 -14.06
N THR A 144 -8.02 8.24 -14.20
CA THR A 144 -8.98 8.39 -15.29
C THR A 144 -10.36 8.81 -14.78
N ALA A 145 -11.08 9.56 -15.60
CA ALA A 145 -12.46 9.96 -15.36
C ALA A 145 -13.29 9.81 -16.64
N THR A 146 -14.60 9.77 -16.52
CA THR A 146 -15.50 9.78 -17.66
C THR A 146 -16.49 10.92 -17.59
N VAL A 147 -16.77 11.53 -18.76
CA VAL A 147 -17.88 12.48 -18.95
C VAL A 147 -18.76 11.90 -20.06
N THR A 148 -19.99 11.53 -19.75
CA THR A 148 -20.92 10.98 -20.73
C THR A 148 -22.00 11.98 -21.06
N VAL A 149 -22.10 12.34 -22.34
CA VAL A 149 -23.13 13.23 -22.87
C VAL A 149 -24.39 12.40 -23.16
N VAL A 150 -25.44 12.63 -22.38
CA VAL A 150 -26.70 11.88 -22.43
C VAL A 150 -27.73 12.59 -23.31
N GLY A 151 -27.76 13.91 -23.26
CA GLY A 151 -28.69 14.74 -24.00
C GLY A 151 -28.00 15.91 -24.71
N SER A 152 -28.72 16.52 -25.71
CA SER A 152 -28.20 17.63 -26.50
C SER A 152 -29.16 18.84 -26.51
N THR A 153 -29.97 19.00 -25.46
CA THR A 153 -30.93 20.13 -25.37
C THR A 153 -30.18 21.43 -25.01
N ALA A 154 -29.83 22.23 -26.01
CA ALA A 154 -28.97 23.40 -25.89
C ALA A 154 -29.36 24.35 -24.75
N GLY A 155 -30.63 24.70 -24.60
CA GLY A 155 -31.08 25.58 -23.52
C GLY A 155 -30.90 25.04 -22.10
N THR A 156 -30.72 23.72 -21.94
CA THR A 156 -30.43 23.10 -20.63
C THR A 156 -28.94 23.23 -20.26
N TYR A 157 -28.08 23.39 -21.25
CA TYR A 157 -26.63 23.62 -21.05
C TYR A 157 -26.29 25.08 -20.76
N ASP A 158 -27.11 25.99 -21.21
CA ASP A 158 -26.80 27.42 -21.17
C ASP A 158 -26.45 27.91 -19.76
N ASN A 159 -25.32 28.59 -19.65
CA ASN A 159 -24.72 29.04 -18.38
C ASN A 159 -24.46 27.96 -17.32
N LYS A 160 -24.47 26.67 -17.70
CA LYS A 160 -24.03 25.56 -16.84
C LYS A 160 -22.52 25.35 -16.98
N ASN A 161 -21.96 24.63 -16.00
CA ASN A 161 -20.53 24.38 -15.97
C ASN A 161 -20.18 22.97 -15.52
N ILE A 162 -18.95 22.62 -15.81
CA ILE A 162 -18.22 21.47 -15.26
C ILE A 162 -16.87 21.99 -14.76
N VAL A 163 -16.47 21.58 -13.56
CA VAL A 163 -15.16 21.95 -12.99
C VAL A 163 -14.27 20.72 -12.99
N ILE A 164 -13.12 20.85 -13.63
CA ILE A 164 -12.13 19.79 -13.76
C ILE A 164 -10.84 20.28 -13.09
N THR A 165 -10.22 19.39 -12.30
CA THR A 165 -8.99 19.71 -11.57
C THR A 165 -7.89 18.75 -12.01
N ASP A 166 -6.71 19.27 -12.34
CA ASP A 166 -5.55 18.46 -12.67
C ASP A 166 -4.83 17.91 -11.43
N SER A 167 -3.82 17.06 -11.67
CA SER A 167 -3.00 16.45 -10.61
C SER A 167 -2.23 17.47 -9.77
N ALA A 168 -1.89 18.62 -10.34
CA ALA A 168 -1.23 19.72 -9.64
C ALA A 168 -2.20 20.54 -8.76
N GLY A 169 -3.53 20.29 -8.89
CA GLY A 169 -4.56 21.02 -8.15
C GLY A 169 -5.09 22.24 -8.88
N THR A 170 -4.74 22.46 -10.15
CA THR A 170 -5.30 23.54 -10.97
C THR A 170 -6.73 23.19 -11.36
N ALA A 171 -7.69 23.94 -10.84
CA ALA A 171 -9.10 23.76 -11.14
C ALA A 171 -9.56 24.77 -12.20
N LEU A 172 -10.11 24.29 -13.31
CA LEU A 172 -10.71 25.12 -14.34
C LEU A 172 -12.21 24.88 -14.44
N THR A 173 -12.96 25.97 -14.63
CA THR A 173 -14.41 25.95 -14.80
C THR A 173 -14.74 26.08 -16.28
N TYR A 174 -15.22 25.01 -16.88
CA TYR A 174 -15.68 24.95 -18.27
C TYR A 174 -17.15 25.32 -18.31
N ARG A 175 -17.48 26.42 -18.97
CA ARG A 175 -18.85 26.90 -19.14
C ARG A 175 -19.43 26.44 -20.47
N PHE A 176 -20.65 25.96 -20.48
CA PHE A 176 -21.38 25.58 -21.68
C PHE A 176 -22.16 26.77 -22.24
N ASP A 177 -22.11 26.92 -23.55
CA ASP A 177 -22.90 27.93 -24.30
C ASP A 177 -23.91 27.23 -25.20
N GLY A 178 -25.19 27.33 -24.82
CA GLY A 178 -26.33 26.80 -25.56
C GLY A 178 -27.03 27.81 -26.50
N ASN A 179 -26.69 29.08 -26.44
CA ASN A 179 -27.43 30.14 -27.13
C ASN A 179 -26.65 30.90 -28.22
N GLY A 180 -25.34 30.76 -28.28
CA GLY A 180 -24.48 31.57 -29.16
C GLY A 180 -23.59 30.75 -30.06
N GLY A 181 -22.98 31.43 -31.02
CA GLY A 181 -22.10 30.85 -32.04
C GLY A 181 -20.66 30.61 -31.57
N PHE A 182 -20.44 30.21 -30.33
CA PHE A 182 -19.08 29.84 -29.86
C PHE A 182 -18.76 28.42 -30.27
N ASN A 183 -17.76 28.27 -31.11
CA ASN A 183 -17.05 27.00 -31.34
C ASN A 183 -16.10 26.79 -30.16
N SER A 184 -15.63 25.54 -29.98
CA SER A 184 -14.72 25.05 -28.94
C SER A 184 -13.42 25.86 -28.74
N GLU A 185 -13.19 26.91 -29.50
CA GLU A 185 -11.92 27.65 -29.59
C GLU A 185 -11.93 29.01 -28.89
N THR A 186 -13.00 29.44 -28.23
CA THR A 186 -13.09 30.79 -27.68
C THR A 186 -12.91 30.79 -26.16
N VAL A 187 -11.84 31.40 -25.70
CA VAL A 187 -11.62 31.73 -24.29
C VAL A 187 -12.27 33.07 -24.02
N ASP A 188 -13.31 33.11 -23.22
CA ASP A 188 -13.87 34.34 -22.66
C ASP A 188 -13.13 34.71 -21.36
N ALA A 189 -13.16 35.97 -20.97
CA ALA A 189 -12.64 36.45 -19.69
C ALA A 189 -13.24 35.73 -18.47
N ALA A 190 -14.33 34.94 -18.64
CA ALA A 190 -14.99 34.14 -17.65
C ALA A 190 -14.49 32.67 -17.58
N GLY A 191 -13.51 32.27 -18.40
CA GLY A 191 -12.94 30.91 -18.44
C GLY A 191 -13.27 30.14 -19.72
N PRO A 192 -12.84 28.88 -19.83
CA PRO A 192 -13.04 28.06 -21.03
C PRO A 192 -14.53 27.80 -21.33
N ILE A 193 -14.88 27.89 -22.63
CA ILE A 193 -16.25 27.72 -23.12
C ILE A 193 -16.36 26.48 -23.99
N ILE A 194 -17.47 25.75 -23.85
CA ILE A 194 -17.86 24.60 -24.66
C ILE A 194 -19.14 24.93 -25.41
N GLY A 195 -19.07 25.03 -26.75
CA GLY A 195 -20.23 25.28 -27.60
C GLY A 195 -21.14 24.02 -27.70
N VAL A 196 -22.45 24.24 -27.56
CA VAL A 196 -23.45 23.17 -27.59
C VAL A 196 -24.54 23.43 -28.62
N ASN A 197 -24.71 24.67 -29.07
CA ASN A 197 -25.81 25.04 -29.93
C ASN A 197 -25.80 24.32 -31.28
N GLY A 198 -26.86 23.58 -31.57
CA GLY A 198 -27.00 22.80 -32.81
C GLY A 198 -26.17 21.51 -32.86
N SER A 199 -25.44 21.18 -31.78
CA SER A 199 -24.58 20.00 -31.72
C SER A 199 -25.33 18.74 -31.30
N SER A 200 -24.95 17.62 -31.90
CA SER A 200 -25.35 16.27 -31.42
C SER A 200 -24.60 15.91 -30.14
N THR A 201 -25.00 14.86 -29.46
CA THR A 201 -24.33 14.39 -28.24
C THR A 201 -22.87 14.00 -28.48
N SER A 202 -22.53 13.46 -29.63
CA SER A 202 -21.14 13.12 -30.00
C SER A 202 -20.29 14.35 -30.32
N GLU A 203 -20.89 15.37 -30.95
CA GLU A 203 -20.20 16.65 -31.20
C GLU A 203 -19.93 17.41 -29.91
N ILE A 204 -20.88 17.39 -28.96
CA ILE A 204 -20.66 17.95 -27.62
C ILE A 204 -19.51 17.22 -26.90
N ALA A 205 -19.42 15.89 -27.00
CA ALA A 205 -18.31 15.14 -26.45
C ALA A 205 -16.96 15.56 -27.08
N THR A 206 -16.92 15.75 -28.38
CA THR A 206 -15.72 16.24 -29.09
C THR A 206 -15.35 17.68 -28.66
N ASN A 207 -16.34 18.56 -28.50
CA ASN A 207 -16.11 19.93 -28.06
C ASN A 207 -15.57 19.98 -26.60
N ILE A 208 -16.03 19.06 -25.73
CA ILE A 208 -15.46 18.90 -24.38
C ILE A 208 -13.97 18.55 -24.45
N VAL A 209 -13.59 17.56 -25.26
CA VAL A 209 -12.19 17.16 -25.45
C VAL A 209 -11.35 18.33 -25.94
N SER A 210 -11.77 18.99 -27.03
CA SER A 210 -11.03 20.11 -27.62
C SER A 210 -10.80 21.23 -26.62
N SER A 211 -11.81 21.56 -25.81
CA SER A 211 -11.67 22.59 -24.76
C SER A 211 -10.72 22.18 -23.65
N ILE A 212 -10.73 20.90 -23.23
CA ILE A 212 -9.83 20.39 -22.19
C ILE A 212 -8.39 20.35 -22.70
N GLU A 213 -8.13 19.87 -23.89
CA GLU A 213 -6.79 19.84 -24.48
C GLU A 213 -6.20 21.24 -24.68
N GLN A 214 -7.04 22.21 -24.94
CA GLN A 214 -6.60 23.61 -25.06
C GLN A 214 -6.23 24.25 -23.72
N HIS A 215 -6.99 24.00 -22.66
CA HIS A 215 -6.88 24.72 -21.39
C HIS A 215 -6.17 23.94 -20.29
N HIS A 216 -6.24 22.61 -20.31
CA HIS A 216 -5.42 21.70 -19.51
C HIS A 216 -4.30 21.07 -20.34
N SER A 217 -3.76 21.81 -21.32
CA SER A 217 -2.70 21.34 -22.21
C SER A 217 -1.51 20.77 -21.41
N GLY A 218 -1.16 19.51 -21.71
CA GLY A 218 -0.06 18.80 -21.03
C GLY A 218 -0.33 18.40 -19.58
N THR A 219 -1.56 18.56 -19.08
CA THR A 219 -1.93 18.11 -17.72
C THR A 219 -3.06 17.09 -17.72
N ILE A 220 -4.00 17.17 -18.67
CA ILE A 220 -5.08 16.21 -18.86
C ILE A 220 -5.20 15.88 -20.36
N LEU A 221 -5.25 14.59 -20.68
CA LEU A 221 -5.56 14.08 -22.03
C LEU A 221 -7.04 13.73 -22.10
N GLY A 222 -7.72 14.14 -23.17
CA GLY A 222 -9.11 13.81 -23.45
C GLY A 222 -9.24 12.91 -24.69
N GLU A 223 -10.10 11.92 -24.62
CA GLU A 223 -10.47 11.07 -25.76
C GLU A 223 -11.98 10.91 -25.83
N ALA A 224 -12.57 11.25 -27.00
CA ALA A 224 -14.00 11.05 -27.23
C ALA A 224 -14.27 9.75 -27.98
N SER A 225 -15.15 8.93 -27.46
CA SER A 225 -15.70 7.75 -28.13
C SER A 225 -17.22 7.85 -28.13
N SER A 226 -17.79 8.20 -29.28
CA SER A 226 -19.23 8.49 -29.41
C SER A 226 -19.66 9.59 -28.43
N THR A 227 -20.46 9.26 -27.42
CA THR A 227 -21.00 10.21 -26.42
C THR A 227 -20.19 10.23 -25.12
N THR A 228 -19.16 9.38 -24.99
CA THR A 228 -18.34 9.28 -23.79
C THR A 228 -16.96 9.91 -24.04
N VAL A 229 -16.59 10.81 -23.15
CA VAL A 229 -15.24 11.36 -23.05
C VAL A 229 -14.51 10.65 -21.92
N THR A 230 -13.36 10.06 -22.22
CA THR A 230 -12.41 9.56 -21.23
C THR A 230 -11.35 10.64 -20.99
N LEU A 231 -11.15 11.02 -19.77
CA LEU A 231 -10.13 11.96 -19.33
C LEU A 231 -9.04 11.19 -18.57
N THR A 232 -7.79 11.48 -18.91
CA THR A 232 -6.62 10.86 -18.27
C THR A 232 -5.69 11.94 -17.74
N GLN A 233 -5.34 11.91 -16.47
CA GLN A 233 -4.32 12.80 -15.90
C GLN A 233 -2.97 12.49 -16.56
N PHE A 234 -2.24 13.51 -16.97
CA PHE A 234 -0.93 13.31 -17.59
C PHE A 234 0.11 12.84 -16.56
N THR A 235 0.06 13.40 -15.36
CA THR A 235 0.90 12.95 -14.25
C THR A 235 0.22 11.76 -13.58
N SER A 236 0.92 10.64 -13.54
CA SER A 236 0.51 9.45 -12.84
C SER A 236 0.52 9.67 -11.31
N GLY A 237 -0.23 8.85 -10.57
CA GLY A 237 -0.25 8.90 -9.12
C GLY A 237 -1.62 9.28 -8.53
N SER A 238 -1.74 9.09 -7.22
CA SER A 238 -2.98 9.36 -6.47
C SER A 238 -3.33 10.86 -6.43
N ALA A 239 -2.36 11.74 -6.65
CA ALA A 239 -2.59 13.18 -6.78
C ALA A 239 -3.58 13.53 -7.91
N GLY A 240 -3.67 12.66 -8.93
CA GLY A 240 -4.62 12.77 -10.02
C GLY A 240 -6.07 12.37 -9.66
N ASN A 241 -6.32 11.72 -8.53
CA ASN A 241 -7.66 11.32 -8.09
C ASN A 241 -8.44 12.56 -7.61
N LYS A 242 -9.06 13.26 -8.53
CA LYS A 242 -9.80 14.51 -8.29
C LYS A 242 -11.27 14.35 -8.63
N ASN A 243 -12.13 14.96 -7.84
CA ASN A 243 -13.55 15.00 -8.16
C ASN A 243 -13.83 15.97 -9.32
N ILE A 244 -14.75 15.57 -10.18
CA ILE A 244 -15.36 16.45 -11.18
C ILE A 244 -16.70 16.92 -10.62
N THR A 245 -16.92 18.24 -10.58
CA THR A 245 -18.20 18.81 -10.16
C THR A 245 -18.89 19.46 -11.35
N LYS A 246 -20.22 19.51 -11.32
CA LYS A 246 -21.01 20.07 -12.41
C LYS A 246 -22.31 20.71 -11.93
N SER A 247 -22.79 21.69 -12.68
CA SER A 247 -24.12 22.29 -12.48
C SER A 247 -25.16 21.81 -13.51
N ILE A 248 -24.75 20.98 -14.46
CA ILE A 248 -25.60 20.39 -15.50
C ILE A 248 -26.37 19.19 -14.92
N PRO A 249 -27.66 19.02 -15.21
CA PRO A 249 -28.42 17.87 -14.75
C PRO A 249 -27.95 16.55 -15.40
N ASP A 250 -28.12 15.42 -14.70
CA ASP A 250 -27.69 14.09 -15.16
C ASP A 250 -28.40 13.64 -16.44
N SER A 251 -29.57 14.21 -16.75
CA SER A 251 -30.28 13.97 -18.03
C SER A 251 -29.53 14.53 -19.26
N GLN A 252 -28.51 15.36 -19.07
CA GLN A 252 -27.69 15.93 -20.13
C GLN A 252 -26.24 15.43 -20.07
N ILE A 253 -25.60 15.48 -18.90
CA ILE A 253 -24.25 14.97 -18.68
C ILE A 253 -24.17 14.20 -17.37
N THR A 254 -23.57 13.02 -17.41
CA THR A 254 -23.11 12.30 -16.22
C THR A 254 -21.59 12.33 -16.15
N VAL A 255 -21.03 12.36 -14.95
CA VAL A 255 -19.57 12.36 -14.72
C VAL A 255 -19.17 11.33 -13.67
N SER A 256 -17.99 10.70 -13.85
CA SER A 256 -17.25 10.10 -12.75
C SER A 256 -16.14 11.08 -12.33
N GLY A 257 -15.74 11.05 -11.07
CA GLY A 257 -14.49 11.70 -10.68
C GLY A 257 -13.28 10.92 -11.20
N PHE A 258 -12.12 11.56 -11.24
CA PHE A 258 -10.86 10.87 -11.52
C PHE A 258 -10.57 9.86 -10.42
N SER A 259 -10.24 8.65 -10.82
CA SER A 259 -9.93 7.53 -9.93
C SER A 259 -8.95 6.56 -10.59
N GLY A 260 -8.44 5.61 -9.81
CA GLY A 260 -7.50 4.60 -10.29
C GLY A 260 -6.08 5.13 -10.51
N GLY A 261 -5.81 6.40 -10.19
CA GLY A 261 -4.45 6.94 -10.21
C GLY A 261 -3.64 6.39 -9.06
N GLY A 262 -2.44 5.92 -9.36
CA GLY A 262 -1.39 5.62 -8.40
C GLY A 262 -1.25 4.18 -7.95
N ASN A 263 0.00 3.87 -7.65
CA ASN A 263 0.42 2.88 -6.67
C ASN A 263 0.93 3.56 -5.39
N ASP A 264 0.58 4.84 -5.16
CA ASP A 264 0.99 5.56 -3.97
C ASP A 264 0.30 5.01 -2.72
N TRP A 265 1.00 5.04 -1.59
CA TRP A 265 0.34 4.87 -0.30
C TRP A 265 -0.70 5.98 -0.10
N VAL A 266 -1.80 5.69 0.58
CA VAL A 266 -2.76 6.71 1.01
C VAL A 266 -2.08 7.68 1.98
N THR A 267 -1.19 7.13 2.83
CA THR A 267 -0.34 7.89 3.74
C THR A 267 1.11 7.55 3.47
N ALA A 268 1.96 8.54 3.23
CA ALA A 268 3.39 8.33 3.04
C ALA A 268 4.00 7.51 4.19
N GLY A 269 4.79 6.50 3.87
CA GLY A 269 5.36 5.56 4.82
C GLY A 269 4.52 4.30 5.03
N GLY A 270 3.52 4.05 4.17
CA GLY A 270 2.72 2.82 4.15
C GLY A 270 1.36 2.93 4.83
N ASP A 271 0.44 2.08 4.42
CA ASP A 271 -0.93 2.02 4.92
C ASP A 271 -1.12 0.77 5.77
N TYR A 272 -1.52 0.94 7.04
CA TYR A 272 -1.58 -0.13 8.03
C TYR A 272 -2.92 -0.20 8.73
N TYR A 273 -3.31 -1.41 9.12
CA TYR A 273 -4.40 -1.62 10.07
C TYR A 273 -3.94 -1.27 11.49
N HIS A 274 -4.84 -0.72 12.30
CA HIS A 274 -4.56 -0.30 13.68
C HIS A 274 -5.44 -1.00 14.72
N ASP A 275 -6.22 -1.99 14.32
CA ASP A 275 -7.06 -2.76 15.25
C ASP A 275 -6.24 -3.84 15.99
N ALA A 276 -6.71 -4.22 17.18
CA ALA A 276 -6.00 -5.14 18.07
C ALA A 276 -5.79 -6.56 17.49
N SER A 277 -6.55 -6.95 16.47
CA SER A 277 -6.41 -8.27 15.85
C SER A 277 -5.32 -8.32 14.76
N SER A 278 -4.76 -7.17 14.41
CA SER A 278 -3.78 -7.02 13.32
C SER A 278 -2.61 -6.11 13.67
N SER A 279 -2.55 -5.64 14.92
CA SER A 279 -1.45 -4.80 15.43
C SER A 279 -0.88 -5.41 16.71
N PHE A 280 0.43 -5.58 16.73
CA PHE A 280 1.20 -6.21 17.79
C PHE A 280 2.38 -5.32 18.19
N SER A 281 3.01 -5.63 19.31
CA SER A 281 4.20 -4.90 19.80
C SER A 281 5.26 -5.86 20.32
N ALA A 282 6.52 -5.52 20.06
CA ALA A 282 7.69 -6.21 20.60
C ALA A 282 8.55 -5.22 21.38
N SER A 283 9.06 -5.64 22.56
CA SER A 283 9.92 -4.82 23.42
C SER A 283 11.36 -5.31 23.33
N PHE A 284 12.29 -4.37 23.32
CA PHE A 284 13.74 -4.60 23.25
C PHE A 284 14.43 -3.89 24.42
N SER A 285 15.03 -4.65 25.32
CA SER A 285 15.72 -4.11 26.51
C SER A 285 17.18 -3.77 26.23
N ASN A 286 17.85 -4.54 25.39
CA ASN A 286 19.28 -4.36 25.07
C ASN A 286 19.54 -3.95 23.62
N GLY A 287 18.54 -4.00 22.73
CA GLY A 287 18.65 -3.67 21.32
C GLY A 287 19.26 -4.77 20.43
N THR A 288 19.79 -5.84 21.01
CA THR A 288 20.41 -6.97 20.30
C THR A 288 19.51 -8.18 20.17
N GLU A 289 18.32 -8.15 20.80
CA GLU A 289 17.38 -9.27 20.80
C GLU A 289 16.84 -9.53 19.40
N ASP A 290 16.54 -10.80 19.12
CA ASP A 290 15.71 -11.19 18.00
C ASP A 290 14.26 -10.74 18.23
N LEU A 291 13.51 -10.54 17.16
CA LEU A 291 12.08 -10.32 17.24
C LEU A 291 11.35 -11.67 17.23
N GLU A 292 10.49 -11.88 18.22
CA GLU A 292 9.55 -12.99 18.26
C GLU A 292 8.20 -12.48 18.80
N VAL A 293 7.16 -12.56 17.97
CA VAL A 293 5.81 -12.05 18.32
C VAL A 293 4.77 -13.06 17.87
N ASP A 294 3.82 -13.38 18.75
CA ASP A 294 2.64 -14.16 18.41
C ASP A 294 1.71 -13.33 17.52
N ILE A 295 1.52 -13.76 16.29
CA ILE A 295 0.64 -13.16 15.29
C ILE A 295 -0.48 -14.13 14.85
N THR A 296 -0.81 -15.11 15.68
CA THR A 296 -1.78 -16.17 15.38
C THR A 296 -3.10 -15.60 14.89
N THR A 297 -3.63 -14.59 15.57
CA THR A 297 -4.90 -13.95 15.20
C THR A 297 -4.88 -13.35 13.79
N LEU A 298 -3.76 -12.80 13.36
CA LEU A 298 -3.60 -12.23 12.02
C LEU A 298 -3.45 -13.32 10.96
N VAL A 299 -2.62 -14.34 11.22
CA VAL A 299 -2.41 -15.44 10.29
C VAL A 299 -3.71 -16.20 10.04
N GLU A 300 -4.52 -16.45 11.09
CA GLU A 300 -5.83 -17.09 10.94
C GLU A 300 -6.78 -16.25 10.08
N GLN A 301 -6.79 -14.92 10.23
CA GLN A 301 -7.57 -14.04 9.35
C GLN A 301 -7.11 -14.14 7.88
N TRP A 302 -5.81 -14.24 7.61
CA TRP A 302 -5.29 -14.42 6.27
C TRP A 302 -5.68 -15.77 5.66
N LEU A 303 -5.72 -16.84 6.48
CA LEU A 303 -6.09 -18.19 6.05
C LEU A 303 -7.59 -18.29 5.71
N ASP A 304 -8.44 -17.49 6.35
CA ASP A 304 -9.88 -17.45 6.09
C ASP A 304 -10.26 -16.70 4.79
N VAL A 305 -9.33 -15.97 4.19
CA VAL A 305 -9.55 -15.30 2.89
C VAL A 305 -9.14 -16.24 1.75
N PRO A 306 -10.01 -16.51 0.77
CA PRO A 306 -9.65 -17.34 -0.37
C PRO A 306 -8.39 -16.83 -1.08
N THR A 307 -7.49 -17.75 -1.44
CA THR A 307 -6.27 -17.43 -2.17
C THR A 307 -6.60 -16.71 -3.48
N GLY A 308 -5.95 -15.56 -3.73
CA GLY A 308 -6.20 -14.73 -4.89
C GLY A 308 -7.37 -13.76 -4.77
N SER A 309 -8.05 -13.70 -3.62
CA SER A 309 -9.06 -12.69 -3.36
C SER A 309 -8.43 -11.30 -3.28
N THR A 310 -9.08 -10.30 -3.87
CA THR A 310 -8.71 -8.87 -3.77
C THR A 310 -9.62 -8.11 -2.81
N THR A 311 -10.59 -8.79 -2.21
CA THR A 311 -11.53 -8.19 -1.26
C THR A 311 -11.53 -8.98 0.04
N ALA A 312 -11.52 -8.28 1.18
CA ALA A 312 -11.76 -8.90 2.47
C ALA A 312 -13.12 -9.64 2.44
N ASN A 313 -13.21 -10.77 3.14
CA ASN A 313 -14.49 -11.46 3.22
C ASN A 313 -15.51 -10.66 4.04
N GLN A 314 -16.78 -11.08 3.99
CA GLN A 314 -17.88 -10.40 4.71
C GLN A 314 -17.72 -10.40 6.24
N LEU A 315 -16.84 -11.21 6.78
CA LEU A 315 -16.51 -11.28 8.21
C LEU A 315 -15.41 -10.27 8.61
N GLY A 316 -14.90 -9.47 7.65
CA GLY A 316 -13.86 -8.47 7.90
C GLY A 316 -12.45 -9.04 8.00
N ASN A 317 -12.22 -10.31 7.61
CA ASN A 317 -10.90 -10.89 7.56
C ASN A 317 -10.02 -10.17 6.54
N LYS A 318 -8.75 -10.05 6.85
CA LYS A 318 -7.80 -9.24 6.08
C LYS A 318 -7.13 -10.06 4.99
N ILE A 319 -6.89 -9.42 3.85
CA ILE A 319 -6.06 -9.97 2.80
C ILE A 319 -4.59 -9.95 3.26
N ASN A 320 -3.83 -10.99 2.92
CA ASN A 320 -2.40 -11.02 3.19
C ASN A 320 -1.64 -10.09 2.24
N TYR A 321 -1.35 -8.89 2.70
CA TYR A 321 -0.36 -7.99 2.12
C TYR A 321 0.89 -7.89 3.03
N GLY A 322 1.03 -8.79 4.01
CA GLY A 322 2.13 -8.81 4.95
C GLY A 322 1.96 -7.87 6.12
N VAL A 323 3.08 -7.56 6.75
CA VAL A 323 3.18 -6.68 7.92
C VAL A 323 4.19 -5.57 7.69
N GLY A 324 3.92 -4.41 8.29
CA GLY A 324 4.88 -3.34 8.48
C GLY A 324 5.44 -3.37 9.89
N ILE A 325 6.75 -3.13 10.05
CA ILE A 325 7.43 -3.03 11.33
C ILE A 325 8.03 -1.64 11.45
N MET A 326 7.69 -0.94 12.53
CA MET A 326 8.00 0.46 12.71
C MET A 326 8.13 0.84 14.18
N PHE A 327 8.75 1.96 14.47
CA PHE A 327 8.68 2.55 15.81
C PHE A 327 7.27 3.07 16.10
N PRO A 328 6.84 3.11 17.39
CA PRO A 328 5.59 3.75 17.75
C PRO A 328 5.53 5.21 17.28
N LEU A 329 4.35 5.68 16.87
CA LEU A 329 4.14 7.03 16.35
C LEU A 329 4.66 8.12 17.32
N ALA A 330 4.56 7.89 18.62
CA ALA A 330 5.13 8.80 19.62
C ALA A 330 6.66 8.92 19.51
N GLN A 331 7.35 7.83 19.11
CA GLN A 331 8.78 7.82 18.90
C GLN A 331 9.15 8.43 17.55
N GLU A 332 8.41 8.11 16.49
CA GLU A 332 8.62 8.69 15.16
C GLU A 332 8.42 10.22 15.15
N ASN A 333 7.50 10.73 15.98
CA ASN A 333 7.22 12.16 16.11
C ASN A 333 8.06 12.85 17.21
N ALA A 334 8.95 12.12 17.89
CA ALA A 334 9.74 12.70 18.97
C ALA A 334 10.77 13.71 18.43
N LYS A 335 10.87 14.87 19.09
CA LYS A 335 11.87 15.91 18.76
C LYS A 335 13.30 15.50 19.14
N ARG A 336 13.49 14.35 19.73
CA ARG A 336 14.77 13.74 20.07
C ARG A 336 14.62 12.25 19.88
N SER A 337 15.18 11.72 18.81
CA SER A 337 15.15 10.31 18.47
C SER A 337 16.48 9.87 17.90
N TYR A 338 16.93 8.66 18.25
CA TYR A 338 18.19 8.06 17.78
C TYR A 338 18.10 6.54 17.80
N TYR A 339 16.92 6.01 17.52
CA TYR A 339 16.64 4.59 17.58
C TYR A 339 16.84 3.96 16.21
N THR A 340 17.50 2.82 16.18
CA THR A 340 17.67 1.97 15.00
C THR A 340 17.61 0.51 15.40
N LYS A 341 17.07 -0.33 14.53
CA LYS A 341 17.04 -1.78 14.66
C LYS A 341 17.21 -2.43 13.29
N LYS A 342 18.17 -3.36 13.19
CA LYS A 342 18.46 -4.11 11.97
C LYS A 342 18.13 -5.59 12.13
N PHE A 343 17.59 -6.18 11.08
CA PHE A 343 17.33 -7.60 10.97
C PHE A 343 17.89 -8.14 9.65
N PHE A 344 18.17 -9.44 9.59
CA PHE A 344 18.49 -10.08 8.33
C PHE A 344 17.29 -10.09 7.41
N ALA A 345 17.50 -9.79 6.13
CA ALA A 345 16.47 -9.81 5.10
C ALA A 345 16.32 -11.20 4.46
N ARG A 346 15.29 -11.36 3.65
CA ARG A 346 15.05 -12.55 2.83
C ARG A 346 16.22 -12.84 1.85
N GLY A 347 16.87 -11.79 1.33
CA GLY A 347 18.04 -11.85 0.47
C GLY A 347 19.32 -12.33 1.14
N SER A 348 19.39 -12.32 2.48
CA SER A 348 20.59 -12.64 3.24
C SER A 348 21.14 -14.03 2.91
N GLN A 349 22.48 -14.12 2.81
CA GLN A 349 23.21 -15.39 2.69
C GLN A 349 23.01 -16.33 3.88
N TYR A 350 22.63 -15.80 5.05
CA TYR A 350 22.37 -16.57 6.27
C TYR A 350 20.95 -17.17 6.24
N TYR A 351 20.74 -18.23 5.49
CA TYR A 351 19.44 -18.84 5.22
C TYR A 351 18.58 -19.07 6.48
N LEU A 352 19.18 -19.52 7.59
CA LEU A 352 18.47 -19.80 8.83
C LEU A 352 18.10 -18.53 9.63
N LYS A 353 18.62 -17.38 9.23
CA LYS A 353 18.33 -16.09 9.87
C LYS A 353 17.34 -15.23 9.08
N ARG A 354 16.80 -15.72 7.97
CA ARG A 354 15.79 -15.04 7.18
C ARG A 354 14.51 -14.87 7.96
N PRO A 355 13.70 -13.82 7.72
CA PRO A 355 12.41 -13.64 8.37
C PRO A 355 11.49 -14.84 8.11
N THR A 356 10.82 -15.32 9.16
CA THR A 356 9.92 -16.49 9.07
C THR A 356 8.66 -16.31 9.89
N ILE A 357 7.57 -16.94 9.44
CA ILE A 357 6.48 -17.34 10.32
C ILE A 357 6.75 -18.77 10.77
N GLU A 358 6.76 -19.01 12.07
CA GLU A 358 6.82 -20.34 12.65
C GLU A 358 5.43 -20.77 13.13
N ALA A 359 4.89 -21.82 12.52
CA ALA A 359 3.76 -22.56 13.08
C ALA A 359 4.26 -23.50 14.17
N ARG A 360 3.71 -23.40 15.38
CA ARG A 360 4.08 -24.22 16.54
C ARG A 360 2.85 -24.89 17.13
N TRP A 361 2.92 -26.20 17.39
CA TRP A 361 1.81 -26.96 17.98
C TRP A 361 2.30 -28.07 18.90
N ASP A 362 1.38 -28.58 19.71
CA ASP A 362 1.64 -29.77 20.48
C ASP A 362 1.54 -31.00 19.56
N SER A 363 2.66 -31.65 19.31
CA SER A 363 2.77 -32.89 18.53
C SER A 363 2.94 -34.12 19.41
N SER A 364 2.69 -34.00 20.71
CA SER A 364 2.75 -35.15 21.62
C SER A 364 1.63 -36.15 21.30
N THR A 365 2.00 -37.38 21.07
CA THR A 365 1.04 -38.49 20.99
C THR A 365 0.85 -39.05 22.41
N LYS A 366 -0.38 -39.03 22.89
CA LYS A 366 -0.65 -39.68 24.16
C LYS A 366 -0.48 -41.17 23.99
N ASP A 367 0.36 -41.73 24.81
CA ASP A 367 0.52 -43.15 24.95
C ASP A 367 -0.67 -43.72 25.80
N ASP A 368 -1.39 -44.67 25.24
CA ASP A 368 -2.51 -45.34 25.91
C ASP A 368 -2.06 -46.48 26.86
N THR A 369 -0.78 -46.50 27.22
CA THR A 369 -0.21 -47.57 28.06
C THR A 369 -0.96 -47.72 29.39
N GLY A 370 -1.50 -46.62 29.93
CA GLY A 370 -2.34 -46.63 31.13
C GLY A 370 -3.71 -47.30 30.95
N ASN A 371 -4.19 -47.44 29.72
CA ASN A 371 -5.49 -48.02 29.38
C ASN A 371 -5.38 -49.46 28.81
N PHE A 372 -4.19 -50.01 28.78
CA PHE A 372 -3.91 -51.30 28.18
C PHE A 372 -4.81 -52.41 28.75
N PHE A 373 -5.08 -52.41 30.05
CA PHE A 373 -5.93 -53.40 30.72
C PHE A 373 -7.43 -53.21 30.46
N LEU A 374 -7.85 -52.01 30.07
CA LEU A 374 -9.27 -51.72 29.78
C LEU A 374 -9.67 -52.07 28.35
N SER A 375 -8.68 -52.17 27.44
CA SER A 375 -8.90 -52.49 26.02
C SER A 375 -8.67 -53.97 25.69
N SER A 376 -8.25 -54.82 26.67
CA SER A 376 -8.02 -56.23 26.47
C SER A 376 -9.33 -57.00 26.38
N SER A 377 -9.55 -57.71 25.27
CA SER A 377 -10.68 -58.65 25.13
C SER A 377 -10.62 -59.86 26.08
N LEU A 378 -9.49 -59.99 26.79
CA LEU A 378 -9.27 -61.06 27.80
C LEU A 378 -9.57 -60.61 29.24
N ALA A 379 -9.80 -59.27 29.42
CA ALA A 379 -10.20 -58.73 30.72
C ALA A 379 -11.70 -59.10 30.96
N SER A 380 -12.00 -59.96 31.87
CA SER A 380 -13.37 -60.22 32.31
C SER A 380 -13.94 -58.91 32.89
N ALA A 381 -15.09 -58.45 32.39
CA ALA A 381 -15.84 -57.37 33.03
C ALA A 381 -16.23 -57.91 34.46
N THR A 382 -15.66 -57.35 35.49
CA THR A 382 -16.07 -57.51 36.88
C THR A 382 -17.08 -56.48 37.27
#